data_9dbc2e79272e43c6f55ffffa5fa5e04a
#
_entry.id   9dbc2e79272e43c6f55ffffa5fa5e04a
#
_cell.length_a   1.000
_cell.length_b   1.000
_cell.length_c   1.000
_cell.angle_alpha   90.00
_cell.angle_beta   90.00
_cell.angle_gamma   90.00
#
_symmetry.space_group_name_H-M   'P 1'
#
loop_
_entity.id
_entity.type
_entity.pdbx_description
1 polymer ?
#
loop_
_entity_poly.entity_id
_entity_poly.type
_entity_poly.pdbx_seq_one_letter_code
_entity_poly.pdbx_strand_id
1 'polypeptide(L)'
;MLFRSEVDFGFRATHVTTVAGKAIAAAFYGAAPRRAYFTGCSTGGRQGMVEAQRFPYDFDGIVSGAPVVDETGDAVVLLWAVKSLHDANGSALLGSRELNWVHAAVIAQCDMNDGVRDGLIGDPRACTFDPHAMVCPRGADAQCLTERQANAVAAVYAGPRDSKGRSISVAHAFPGSELNWINNYVRDGGLPSIYAGFMTEMFRYLNFSPDPGPSWQIGRAHV
;
A
#
# COMPACT_ATOMS: atom_id res chain seq x y z
N MET A 1 -22.40 8.23 -14.39
CA MET A 1 -21.94 9.65 -14.35
C MET A 1 -21.06 9.76 -13.10
N LEU A 2 -19.77 10.03 -13.24
CA LEU A 2 -18.89 10.19 -12.09
C LEU A 2 -19.30 11.41 -11.27
N PHE A 3 -19.27 11.30 -9.94
CA PHE A 3 -19.48 12.44 -9.07
C PHE A 3 -18.34 13.46 -9.26
N ARG A 4 -18.63 14.74 -9.02
CA ARG A 4 -17.63 15.81 -9.16
C ARG A 4 -16.38 15.54 -8.29
N SER A 5 -16.58 15.01 -7.09
CA SER A 5 -15.50 14.63 -6.18
C SER A 5 -14.57 13.56 -6.74
N GLU A 6 -15.08 12.57 -7.48
CA GLU A 6 -14.26 11.56 -8.14
C GLU A 6 -13.43 12.16 -9.28
N VAL A 7 -14.04 13.05 -10.08
CA VAL A 7 -13.34 13.79 -11.14
C VAL A 7 -12.24 14.67 -10.54
N ASP A 8 -12.53 15.34 -9.43
CA ASP A 8 -11.58 16.20 -8.72
C ASP A 8 -10.43 15.37 -8.14
N PHE A 9 -10.72 14.25 -7.48
CA PHE A 9 -9.71 13.32 -6.96
C PHE A 9 -8.88 12.71 -8.10
N GLY A 10 -9.53 12.30 -9.18
CA GLY A 10 -8.88 11.63 -10.30
C GLY A 10 -7.86 12.50 -11.03
N PHE A 11 -8.20 13.77 -11.32
CA PHE A 11 -7.33 14.61 -12.14
C PHE A 11 -7.57 16.12 -12.03
N ARG A 12 -8.80 16.59 -11.73
CA ARG A 12 -9.14 17.99 -11.96
C ARG A 12 -8.65 18.93 -10.86
N ALA A 13 -8.67 18.49 -9.58
CA ALA A 13 -8.38 19.36 -8.45
C ALA A 13 -6.96 19.93 -8.48
N THR A 14 -5.97 19.12 -8.83
CA THR A 14 -4.56 19.56 -8.91
C THR A 14 -4.37 20.63 -9.96
N HIS A 15 -4.91 20.42 -11.16
CA HIS A 15 -4.90 21.41 -12.25
C HIS A 15 -5.53 22.74 -11.84
N VAL A 16 -6.77 22.70 -11.33
CA VAL A 16 -7.49 23.93 -10.94
C VAL A 16 -6.74 24.67 -9.83
N THR A 17 -6.19 23.95 -8.87
CA THR A 17 -5.37 24.55 -7.80
C THR A 17 -4.12 25.19 -8.35
N THR A 18 -3.45 24.56 -9.32
CA THR A 18 -2.24 25.09 -9.99
C THR A 18 -2.55 26.38 -10.73
N VAL A 19 -3.63 26.40 -11.52
CA VAL A 19 -4.05 27.60 -12.26
C VAL A 19 -4.37 28.74 -11.30
N ALA A 20 -5.14 28.47 -10.25
CA ALA A 20 -5.48 29.46 -9.24
C ALA A 20 -4.24 29.97 -8.48
N GLY A 21 -3.33 29.07 -8.10
CA GLY A 21 -2.09 29.40 -7.41
C GLY A 21 -1.18 30.30 -8.25
N LYS A 22 -1.04 30.03 -9.55
CA LYS A 22 -0.30 30.90 -10.47
C LYS A 22 -0.91 32.29 -10.60
N ALA A 23 -2.24 32.37 -10.68
CA ALA A 23 -2.94 33.65 -10.76
C ALA A 23 -2.77 34.47 -9.47
N ILE A 24 -2.86 33.83 -8.29
CA ILE A 24 -2.63 34.48 -6.99
C ILE A 24 -1.18 34.98 -6.89
N ALA A 25 -0.19 34.14 -7.29
CA ALA A 25 1.21 34.52 -7.27
C ALA A 25 1.47 35.72 -8.20
N ALA A 26 0.90 35.73 -9.41
CA ALA A 26 1.01 36.83 -10.33
C ALA A 26 0.42 38.14 -9.78
N ALA A 27 -0.73 38.06 -9.14
CA ALA A 27 -1.38 39.22 -8.52
C ALA A 27 -0.58 39.76 -7.32
N PHE A 28 0.00 38.86 -6.51
CA PHE A 28 0.76 39.24 -5.33
C PHE A 28 2.13 39.87 -5.69
N TYR A 29 2.85 39.26 -6.64
CA TYR A 29 4.19 39.71 -7.02
C TYR A 29 4.22 40.71 -8.19
N GLY A 30 3.09 41.03 -8.80
CA GLY A 30 2.98 41.92 -9.94
C GLY A 30 3.51 41.33 -11.27
N ALA A 31 3.87 40.05 -11.28
CA ALA A 31 4.36 39.35 -12.47
C ALA A 31 4.06 37.84 -12.38
N ALA A 32 3.78 37.21 -13.52
CA ALA A 32 3.56 35.76 -13.58
C ALA A 32 4.84 34.99 -13.20
N PRO A 33 4.72 33.83 -12.54
CA PRO A 33 5.85 32.95 -12.28
C PRO A 33 6.59 32.59 -13.56
N ARG A 34 7.93 32.72 -13.58
CA ARG A 34 8.73 32.31 -14.73
C ARG A 34 8.83 30.83 -14.92
N ARG A 35 8.76 30.09 -13.81
CA ARG A 35 8.85 28.64 -13.75
C ARG A 35 7.91 28.14 -12.67
N ALA A 36 7.33 26.97 -12.90
CA ALA A 36 6.52 26.24 -11.94
C ALA A 36 6.97 24.78 -11.88
N TYR A 37 7.16 24.25 -10.67
CA TYR A 37 7.59 22.89 -10.46
C TYR A 37 6.60 22.17 -9.55
N PHE A 38 6.38 20.90 -9.85
CA PHE A 38 5.58 20.01 -9.00
C PHE A 38 6.49 18.96 -8.35
N THR A 39 6.29 18.73 -7.07
CA THR A 39 6.88 17.57 -6.39
C THR A 39 5.83 16.91 -5.53
N GLY A 40 5.72 15.60 -5.63
CA GLY A 40 4.74 14.82 -4.87
C GLY A 40 5.16 13.37 -4.71
N CYS A 41 4.74 12.75 -3.60
CA CYS A 41 5.00 11.36 -3.28
C CYS A 41 3.69 10.61 -3.05
N SER A 42 3.64 9.28 -3.33
CA SER A 42 2.45 8.44 -3.16
C SER A 42 1.28 8.96 -4.01
N THR A 43 0.15 9.36 -3.42
CA THR A 43 -0.94 10.06 -4.12
C THR A 43 -0.45 11.32 -4.84
N GLY A 44 0.49 12.07 -4.24
CA GLY A 44 1.14 13.22 -4.91
C GLY A 44 1.98 12.80 -6.11
N GLY A 45 2.62 11.64 -6.05
CA GLY A 45 3.30 11.04 -7.21
C GLY A 45 2.31 10.72 -8.34
N ARG A 46 1.16 10.13 -8.04
CA ARG A 46 0.07 9.91 -8.99
C ARG A 46 -0.42 11.22 -9.60
N GLN A 47 -0.64 12.24 -8.78
CA GLN A 47 -1.03 13.57 -9.26
C GLN A 47 -0.01 14.13 -10.25
N GLY A 48 1.30 14.01 -9.96
CA GLY A 48 2.37 14.44 -10.87
C GLY A 48 2.32 13.71 -12.21
N MET A 49 2.05 12.40 -12.22
CA MET A 49 1.88 11.63 -13.46
C MET A 49 0.65 12.08 -14.26
N VAL A 50 -0.45 12.38 -13.57
CA VAL A 50 -1.68 12.90 -14.20
C VAL A 50 -1.45 14.29 -14.79
N GLU A 51 -0.75 15.19 -14.09
CA GLU A 51 -0.36 16.51 -14.58
C GLU A 51 0.49 16.39 -15.85
N ALA A 52 1.51 15.54 -15.85
CA ALA A 52 2.35 15.33 -17.02
C ALA A 52 1.56 14.83 -18.25
N GLN A 53 0.55 13.99 -18.03
CA GLN A 53 -0.27 13.40 -19.09
C GLN A 53 -1.37 14.33 -19.62
N ARG A 54 -2.10 14.99 -18.71
CA ARG A 54 -3.35 15.70 -19.03
C ARG A 54 -3.16 17.21 -19.12
N PHE A 55 -2.20 17.75 -18.36
CA PHE A 55 -1.97 19.19 -18.22
C PHE A 55 -0.49 19.56 -18.36
N PRO A 56 0.17 19.16 -19.47
CA PRO A 56 1.63 19.26 -19.64
C PRO A 56 2.17 20.69 -19.58
N TYR A 57 1.29 21.70 -19.65
CA TYR A 57 1.67 23.11 -19.58
C TYR A 57 1.58 23.71 -18.17
N ASP A 58 1.15 22.92 -17.19
CA ASP A 58 0.99 23.43 -15.82
C ASP A 58 2.33 23.57 -15.11
N PHE A 59 3.31 22.72 -15.45
CA PHE A 59 4.60 22.71 -14.77
C PHE A 59 5.75 22.61 -15.78
N ASP A 60 6.86 23.28 -15.48
CA ASP A 60 8.11 23.19 -16.22
C ASP A 60 8.92 21.94 -15.86
N GLY A 61 8.64 21.34 -14.71
CA GLY A 61 9.25 20.09 -14.27
C GLY A 61 8.42 19.42 -13.17
N ILE A 62 8.41 18.09 -13.18
CA ILE A 62 7.63 17.27 -12.26
C ILE A 62 8.54 16.21 -11.65
N VAL A 63 8.56 16.14 -10.31
CA VAL A 63 9.15 15.04 -9.53
C VAL A 63 8.03 14.21 -8.95
N SER A 64 7.85 13.02 -9.50
CA SER A 64 6.83 12.05 -9.09
C SER A 64 7.48 10.91 -8.31
N GLY A 65 7.43 10.98 -6.98
CA GLY A 65 7.97 9.96 -6.09
C GLY A 65 6.95 8.88 -5.76
N ALA A 66 7.36 7.60 -5.81
CA ALA A 66 6.55 6.44 -5.47
C ALA A 66 5.08 6.55 -5.93
N PRO A 67 4.81 6.82 -7.22
CA PRO A 67 3.47 7.10 -7.71
C PRO A 67 2.56 5.88 -7.62
N VAL A 68 1.33 6.07 -7.18
CA VAL A 68 0.28 5.05 -7.31
C VAL A 68 -0.26 5.12 -8.74
N VAL A 69 0.29 4.32 -9.63
CA VAL A 69 -0.05 4.34 -11.06
C VAL A 69 -1.26 3.47 -11.42
N ASP A 70 -1.56 2.47 -10.59
CA ASP A 70 -2.75 1.63 -10.68
C ASP A 70 -3.48 1.63 -9.33
N GLU A 71 -4.34 2.61 -9.13
CA GLU A 71 -5.06 2.84 -7.87
C GLU A 71 -5.90 1.63 -7.44
N THR A 72 -6.59 1.01 -8.41
CA THR A 72 -7.45 -0.16 -8.13
C THR A 72 -6.61 -1.40 -7.81
N GLY A 73 -5.55 -1.64 -8.57
CA GLY A 73 -4.64 -2.75 -8.33
C GLY A 73 -3.92 -2.62 -6.99
N ASP A 74 -3.47 -1.41 -6.64
CA ASP A 74 -2.84 -1.13 -5.35
C ASP A 74 -3.83 -1.38 -4.19
N ALA A 75 -5.06 -0.89 -4.31
CA ALA A 75 -6.10 -1.13 -3.31
C ALA A 75 -6.37 -2.63 -3.09
N VAL A 76 -6.38 -3.44 -4.14
CA VAL A 76 -6.54 -4.91 -4.04
C VAL A 76 -5.36 -5.53 -3.29
N VAL A 77 -4.13 -5.13 -3.58
CA VAL A 77 -2.91 -5.65 -2.90
C VAL A 77 -2.93 -5.30 -1.41
N LEU A 78 -3.23 -4.05 -1.08
CA LEU A 78 -3.26 -3.58 0.30
C LEU A 78 -4.37 -4.26 1.11
N LEU A 79 -5.57 -4.42 0.53
CA LEU A 79 -6.66 -5.17 1.18
C LEU A 79 -6.37 -6.66 1.31
N TRP A 80 -5.67 -7.26 0.33
CA TRP A 80 -5.23 -8.64 0.44
C TRP A 80 -4.32 -8.84 1.65
N ALA A 81 -3.33 -7.96 1.85
CA ALA A 81 -2.44 -8.00 2.99
C ALA A 81 -3.20 -7.84 4.31
N VAL A 82 -4.08 -6.84 4.42
CA VAL A 82 -4.93 -6.64 5.59
C VAL A 82 -5.77 -7.90 5.87
N LYS A 83 -6.48 -8.42 4.85
CA LYS A 83 -7.33 -9.61 5.00
C LYS A 83 -6.53 -10.84 5.43
N SER A 84 -5.34 -11.05 4.87
CA SER A 84 -4.49 -12.19 5.19
C SER A 84 -4.00 -12.17 6.64
N LEU A 85 -3.80 -10.99 7.20
CA LEU A 85 -3.28 -10.80 8.56
C LEU A 85 -4.37 -10.70 9.64
N HIS A 86 -5.67 -10.84 9.25
CA HIS A 86 -6.78 -10.79 10.19
C HIS A 86 -7.64 -12.06 10.12
N ASP A 87 -8.31 -12.37 11.21
CA ASP A 87 -9.28 -13.46 11.25
C ASP A 87 -10.66 -13.03 10.71
N ALA A 88 -11.60 -13.97 10.71
CA ALA A 88 -12.96 -13.74 10.23
C ALA A 88 -13.74 -12.68 11.05
N ASN A 89 -13.31 -12.42 12.28
CA ASN A 89 -13.89 -11.40 13.16
C ASN A 89 -13.19 -10.04 13.04
N GLY A 90 -12.16 -9.95 12.20
CA GLY A 90 -11.36 -8.73 12.01
C GLY A 90 -10.27 -8.53 13.08
N SER A 91 -9.98 -9.56 13.90
CA SER A 91 -8.88 -9.49 14.86
C SER A 91 -7.55 -9.81 14.18
N ALA A 92 -6.51 -9.05 14.49
CA ALA A 92 -5.17 -9.30 13.95
C ALA A 92 -4.62 -10.66 14.43
N LEU A 93 -4.06 -11.44 13.52
CA LEU A 93 -3.40 -12.72 13.79
C LEU A 93 -2.00 -12.58 14.37
N LEU A 94 -1.33 -11.48 14.00
CA LEU A 94 0.01 -11.10 14.46
C LEU A 94 -0.04 -9.65 14.93
N GLY A 95 0.80 -9.34 15.92
CA GLY A 95 1.05 -7.96 16.35
C GLY A 95 2.48 -7.54 16.01
N SER A 96 2.87 -6.37 16.51
CA SER A 96 4.22 -5.84 16.33
C SER A 96 5.30 -6.82 16.85
N ARG A 97 5.01 -7.56 17.91
CA ARG A 97 5.93 -8.54 18.50
C ARG A 97 6.29 -9.64 17.51
N GLU A 98 5.30 -10.32 16.94
CA GLU A 98 5.52 -11.42 15.99
C GLU A 98 6.15 -10.90 14.69
N LEU A 99 5.74 -9.73 14.19
CA LEU A 99 6.33 -9.12 13.01
C LEU A 99 7.80 -8.77 13.18
N ASN A 100 8.22 -8.32 14.37
CA ASN A 100 9.64 -8.13 14.69
C ASN A 100 10.42 -9.45 14.66
N TRP A 101 9.84 -10.57 15.14
CA TRP A 101 10.48 -11.88 15.05
C TRP A 101 10.65 -12.34 13.61
N VAL A 102 9.60 -12.19 12.78
CA VAL A 102 9.65 -12.53 11.35
C VAL A 102 10.74 -11.71 10.67
N HIS A 103 10.74 -10.38 10.88
CA HIS A 103 11.74 -9.49 10.29
C HIS A 103 13.16 -9.89 10.69
N ALA A 104 13.41 -10.15 11.97
CA ALA A 104 14.74 -10.58 12.42
C ALA A 104 15.18 -11.89 11.76
N ALA A 105 14.26 -12.85 11.57
CA ALA A 105 14.56 -14.11 10.89
C ALA A 105 14.84 -13.91 9.39
N VAL A 106 14.07 -13.04 8.73
CA VAL A 106 14.27 -12.68 7.32
C VAL A 106 15.64 -12.03 7.12
N ILE A 107 15.99 -11.04 7.95
CA ILE A 107 17.31 -10.38 7.89
C ILE A 107 18.43 -11.40 8.17
N ALA A 108 18.28 -12.25 9.18
CA ALA A 108 19.29 -13.26 9.49
C ALA A 108 19.55 -14.23 8.30
N GLN A 109 18.55 -14.52 7.50
CA GLN A 109 18.67 -15.41 6.35
C GLN A 109 19.15 -14.69 5.09
N CYS A 110 18.70 -13.46 4.81
CA CYS A 110 18.79 -12.85 3.49
C CYS A 110 19.72 -11.63 3.41
N ASP A 111 20.13 -11.04 4.52
CA ASP A 111 20.98 -9.83 4.58
C ASP A 111 22.28 -10.00 3.76
N MET A 112 22.93 -11.16 3.89
CA MET A 112 24.17 -11.46 3.20
C MET A 112 24.03 -11.87 1.72
N ASN A 113 22.83 -11.85 1.15
CA ASN A 113 22.63 -12.28 -0.25
C ASN A 113 23.33 -11.36 -1.25
N ASP A 114 23.55 -10.10 -0.91
CA ASP A 114 24.31 -9.12 -1.71
C ASP A 114 25.80 -9.03 -1.31
N GLY A 115 26.23 -9.76 -0.27
CA GLY A 115 27.60 -9.79 0.25
C GLY A 115 27.89 -8.74 1.33
N VAL A 116 26.91 -7.95 1.76
CA VAL A 116 27.06 -6.92 2.79
C VAL A 116 26.16 -7.25 3.99
N ARG A 117 26.67 -7.11 5.21
CA ARG A 117 25.90 -7.28 6.44
C ARG A 117 25.57 -5.90 7.00
N ASP A 118 24.45 -5.32 6.55
CA ASP A 118 24.02 -3.96 6.92
C ASP A 118 22.55 -3.88 7.38
N GLY A 119 21.86 -5.02 7.49
CA GLY A 119 20.45 -5.09 7.88
C GLY A 119 19.49 -4.73 6.75
N LEU A 120 19.98 -4.66 5.51
CA LEU A 120 19.18 -4.39 4.32
C LEU A 120 19.22 -5.60 3.38
N ILE A 121 18.15 -5.81 2.63
CA ILE A 121 18.09 -6.85 1.60
C ILE A 121 18.16 -6.16 0.25
N GLY A 122 19.32 -6.22 -0.41
CA GLY A 122 19.59 -5.50 -1.66
C GLY A 122 18.65 -5.90 -2.81
N ASP A 123 18.33 -7.19 -2.94
CA ASP A 123 17.26 -7.68 -3.82
C ASP A 123 16.31 -8.61 -3.05
N PRO A 124 15.16 -8.11 -2.58
CA PRO A 124 14.21 -8.91 -1.82
C PRO A 124 13.56 -10.05 -2.63
N ARG A 125 13.63 -10.01 -3.98
CA ARG A 125 13.15 -11.09 -4.85
C ARG A 125 14.04 -12.32 -4.78
N ALA A 126 15.30 -12.15 -4.41
CA ALA A 126 16.26 -13.23 -4.20
C ALA A 126 16.18 -13.86 -2.80
N CYS A 127 15.39 -13.27 -1.89
CA CYS A 127 15.18 -13.81 -0.55
C CYS A 127 14.11 -14.92 -0.58
N THR A 128 14.50 -16.14 -0.27
CA THR A 128 13.63 -17.34 -0.31
C THR A 128 13.13 -17.73 1.08
N PHE A 129 12.88 -16.76 1.95
CA PHE A 129 12.41 -17.00 3.30
C PHE A 129 11.03 -17.66 3.33
N ASP A 130 10.91 -18.77 4.08
CA ASP A 130 9.64 -19.46 4.33
C ASP A 130 9.20 -19.24 5.78
N PRO A 131 8.08 -18.55 6.03
CA PRO A 131 7.56 -18.33 7.38
C PRO A 131 7.24 -19.61 8.14
N HIS A 132 6.99 -20.74 7.45
CA HIS A 132 6.71 -22.02 8.10
C HIS A 132 7.92 -22.58 8.84
N ALA A 133 9.13 -22.17 8.50
CA ALA A 133 10.34 -22.51 9.25
C ALA A 133 10.32 -21.95 10.69
N MET A 134 9.44 -20.96 10.97
CA MET A 134 9.28 -20.38 12.29
C MET A 134 8.13 -20.97 13.10
N VAL A 135 7.45 -22.02 12.61
CA VAL A 135 6.32 -22.62 13.34
C VAL A 135 6.79 -23.29 14.60
N CYS A 136 6.11 -23.01 15.71
CA CYS A 136 6.43 -23.53 17.03
C CYS A 136 6.37 -25.07 17.03
N PRO A 137 7.42 -25.78 17.51
CA PRO A 137 7.30 -27.17 17.92
C PRO A 137 6.27 -27.31 19.05
N ARG A 138 5.59 -28.44 19.13
CA ARG A 138 4.61 -28.68 20.20
C ARG A 138 5.26 -28.49 21.58
N GLY A 139 4.65 -27.61 22.39
CA GLY A 139 5.09 -27.34 23.76
C GLY A 139 6.28 -26.37 23.88
N ALA A 140 6.69 -25.69 22.82
CA ALA A 140 7.70 -24.66 22.87
C ALA A 140 7.13 -23.34 23.37
N ASP A 141 7.80 -22.74 24.35
CA ASP A 141 7.61 -21.34 24.74
C ASP A 141 8.80 -20.53 24.17
N ALA A 142 8.71 -20.15 22.91
CA ALA A 142 9.82 -19.56 22.16
C ALA A 142 9.31 -18.46 21.23
N GLN A 143 10.26 -17.70 20.65
CA GLN A 143 9.99 -16.72 19.59
C GLN A 143 9.63 -17.44 18.28
N CYS A 144 8.40 -17.91 18.18
CA CYS A 144 7.93 -18.71 17.06
C CYS A 144 6.46 -18.36 16.71
N LEU A 145 6.00 -18.82 15.57
CA LEU A 145 4.67 -18.57 15.04
C LEU A 145 3.76 -19.79 15.23
N THR A 146 2.47 -19.55 15.37
CA THR A 146 1.49 -20.60 15.12
C THR A 146 1.42 -20.88 13.61
N GLU A 147 0.96 -22.06 13.22
CA GLU A 147 0.71 -22.43 11.81
C GLU A 147 -0.15 -21.38 11.10
N ARG A 148 -1.19 -20.88 11.78
CA ARG A 148 -2.08 -19.85 11.25
C ARG A 148 -1.37 -18.52 11.00
N GLN A 149 -0.45 -18.14 11.86
CA GLN A 149 0.36 -16.92 11.70
C GLN A 149 1.36 -17.07 10.54
N ALA A 150 2.02 -18.22 10.43
CA ALA A 150 2.93 -18.50 9.32
C ALA A 150 2.20 -18.47 7.97
N ASN A 151 1.03 -19.10 7.87
CA ASN A 151 0.17 -19.04 6.70
C ASN A 151 -0.24 -17.60 6.34
N ALA A 152 -0.51 -16.76 7.33
CA ALA A 152 -0.88 -15.36 7.12
C ALA A 152 0.28 -14.56 6.50
N VAL A 153 1.49 -14.72 7.03
CA VAL A 153 2.71 -14.07 6.48
C VAL A 153 2.99 -14.57 5.06
N ALA A 154 2.92 -15.89 4.84
CA ALA A 154 3.11 -16.49 3.52
C ALA A 154 2.11 -15.97 2.49
N ALA A 155 0.84 -15.76 2.88
CA ALA A 155 -0.18 -15.21 2.00
C ALA A 155 0.11 -13.76 1.58
N VAL A 156 0.67 -12.94 2.47
CA VAL A 156 1.10 -11.57 2.15
C VAL A 156 2.26 -11.58 1.16
N TYR A 157 3.27 -12.42 1.36
CA TYR A 157 4.39 -12.57 0.42
C TYR A 157 3.96 -13.12 -0.94
N ALA A 158 2.97 -14.04 -0.96
CA ALA A 158 2.46 -14.59 -2.21
C ALA A 158 1.64 -13.59 -3.05
N GLY A 159 1.15 -12.51 -2.42
CA GLY A 159 0.28 -11.52 -3.05
C GLY A 159 -1.11 -12.04 -3.42
N PRO A 160 -1.98 -11.16 -3.95
CA PRO A 160 -3.37 -11.50 -4.24
C PRO A 160 -3.51 -12.52 -5.36
N ARG A 161 -4.44 -13.47 -5.17
CA ARG A 161 -4.71 -14.55 -6.11
C ARG A 161 -6.21 -14.65 -6.41
N ASP A 162 -6.53 -15.04 -7.64
CA ASP A 162 -7.90 -15.33 -8.04
C ASP A 162 -8.39 -16.69 -7.47
N SER A 163 -9.66 -17.02 -7.72
CA SER A 163 -10.27 -18.29 -7.28
C SER A 163 -9.63 -19.55 -7.89
N LYS A 164 -8.79 -19.38 -8.92
CA LYS A 164 -8.02 -20.46 -9.56
C LYS A 164 -6.56 -20.50 -9.07
N GLY A 165 -6.21 -19.68 -8.07
CA GLY A 165 -4.86 -19.58 -7.51
C GLY A 165 -3.86 -18.81 -8.36
N ARG A 166 -4.28 -18.14 -9.44
CA ARG A 166 -3.40 -17.35 -10.30
C ARG A 166 -3.15 -15.99 -9.65
N SER A 167 -1.91 -15.50 -9.71
CA SER A 167 -1.59 -14.13 -9.28
C SER A 167 -2.37 -13.12 -10.13
N ILE A 168 -2.99 -12.15 -9.48
CA ILE A 168 -3.73 -11.04 -10.12
C ILE A 168 -2.98 -9.71 -10.02
N SER A 169 -1.83 -9.69 -9.36
CA SER A 169 -0.95 -8.54 -9.30
C SER A 169 0.51 -8.97 -9.28
N VAL A 170 1.37 -8.18 -9.88
CA VAL A 170 2.83 -8.32 -9.74
C VAL A 170 3.36 -7.59 -8.50
N ALA A 171 2.55 -6.70 -7.94
CA ALA A 171 2.87 -6.01 -6.70
C ALA A 171 2.44 -6.85 -5.50
N HIS A 172 3.30 -6.98 -4.52
CA HIS A 172 3.05 -7.59 -3.22
C HIS A 172 4.14 -7.16 -2.24
N ALA A 173 3.97 -7.46 -0.95
CA ALA A 173 5.01 -7.23 0.03
C ALA A 173 6.09 -8.32 -0.06
N PHE A 174 7.34 -7.92 -0.05
CA PHE A 174 8.50 -8.81 -0.08
C PHE A 174 9.08 -9.04 1.32
N PRO A 175 9.83 -10.16 1.53
CA PRO A 175 10.62 -10.36 2.73
C PRO A 175 11.55 -9.16 3.00
N GLY A 176 11.61 -8.74 4.27
CA GLY A 176 12.32 -7.54 4.72
C GLY A 176 11.43 -6.32 4.93
N SER A 177 10.15 -6.36 4.49
CA SER A 177 9.20 -5.25 4.64
C SER A 177 8.32 -5.31 5.90
N GLU A 178 8.47 -6.30 6.76
CA GLU A 178 7.52 -6.64 7.84
C GLU A 178 7.33 -5.51 8.86
N LEU A 179 8.36 -4.71 9.11
CA LEU A 179 8.26 -3.56 10.01
C LEU A 179 7.32 -2.47 9.48
N ASN A 180 7.17 -2.37 8.16
CA ASN A 180 6.20 -1.48 7.53
C ASN A 180 4.76 -1.98 7.63
N TRP A 181 4.54 -3.25 8.00
CA TRP A 181 3.18 -3.78 8.17
C TRP A 181 2.55 -3.31 9.47
N ILE A 182 3.40 -2.95 10.47
CA ILE A 182 2.95 -2.39 11.75
C ILE A 182 2.29 -1.03 11.50
N ASN A 183 1.10 -0.83 12.03
CA ASN A 183 0.17 0.26 11.79
C ASN A 183 -0.45 0.31 10.38
N ASN A 184 0.23 -0.14 9.35
CA ASN A 184 -0.28 -0.12 7.98
C ASN A 184 -1.26 -1.27 7.71
N TYR A 185 -0.86 -2.51 7.95
CA TYR A 185 -1.71 -3.70 7.75
C TYR A 185 -2.29 -4.23 9.05
N VAL A 186 -1.52 -4.19 10.14
CA VAL A 186 -1.97 -4.60 11.49
C VAL A 186 -1.69 -3.48 12.47
N ARG A 187 -2.49 -3.39 13.53
CA ARG A 187 -2.31 -2.41 14.59
C ARG A 187 -2.56 -3.05 15.94
N ASP A 188 -1.62 -2.86 16.86
CA ASP A 188 -1.78 -3.33 18.23
C ASP A 188 -2.94 -2.58 18.93
N GLY A 189 -3.58 -3.23 19.90
CA GLY A 189 -4.66 -2.63 20.68
C GLY A 189 -6.04 -2.69 20.04
N GLY A 190 -6.23 -3.48 18.96
CA GLY A 190 -7.55 -3.76 18.38
C GLY A 190 -8.14 -2.61 17.56
N LEU A 191 -7.36 -1.57 17.25
CA LEU A 191 -7.79 -0.49 16.36
C LEU A 191 -7.62 -0.92 14.89
N PRO A 192 -8.46 -0.41 13.97
CA PRO A 192 -8.27 -0.64 12.55
C PRO A 192 -6.88 -0.16 12.09
N SER A 193 -6.22 -0.93 11.25
CA SER A 193 -4.99 -0.49 10.60
C SER A 193 -5.28 0.63 9.59
N ILE A 194 -4.24 1.38 9.22
CA ILE A 194 -4.37 2.52 8.30
C ILE A 194 -5.00 2.06 6.98
N TYR A 195 -4.49 0.97 6.39
CA TYR A 195 -5.00 0.50 5.10
C TYR A 195 -6.34 -0.24 5.21
N ALA A 196 -6.69 -0.84 6.35
CA ALA A 196 -8.03 -1.37 6.55
C ALA A 196 -9.10 -0.28 6.43
N GLY A 197 -8.88 0.87 7.08
CA GLY A 197 -9.78 2.01 6.96
C GLY A 197 -9.76 2.64 5.57
N PHE A 198 -8.58 3.02 5.10
CA PHE A 198 -8.42 3.77 3.86
C PHE A 198 -8.92 2.98 2.63
N MET A 199 -8.52 1.73 2.48
CA MET A 199 -8.93 0.92 1.32
C MET A 199 -10.42 0.53 1.39
N THR A 200 -10.98 0.35 2.57
CA THR A 200 -12.43 0.12 2.70
C THR A 200 -13.23 1.29 2.11
N GLU A 201 -12.84 2.52 2.41
CA GLU A 201 -13.50 3.71 1.87
C GLU A 201 -13.29 3.85 0.35
N MET A 202 -12.11 3.50 -0.16
CA MET A 202 -11.86 3.48 -1.61
C MET A 202 -12.78 2.50 -2.34
N PHE A 203 -12.97 1.29 -1.80
CA PHE A 203 -13.89 0.31 -2.39
C PHE A 203 -15.36 0.70 -2.24
N ARG A 204 -15.71 1.48 -1.24
CA ARG A 204 -17.06 2.00 -1.06
C ARG A 204 -17.43 3.09 -2.05
N TYR A 205 -16.45 3.94 -2.43
CA TYR A 205 -16.76 5.22 -3.06
C TYR A 205 -15.92 5.60 -4.28
N LEU A 206 -14.93 4.78 -4.69
CA LEU A 206 -14.03 5.13 -5.79
C LEU A 206 -13.80 4.01 -6.81
N ASN A 207 -13.85 2.74 -6.39
CA ASN A 207 -13.38 1.63 -7.22
C ASN A 207 -14.46 0.97 -8.05
N PHE A 208 -15.73 1.35 -7.89
CA PHE A 208 -16.87 0.78 -8.62
C PHE A 208 -17.73 1.86 -9.25
N SER A 209 -18.50 1.47 -10.27
CA SER A 209 -19.53 2.33 -10.87
C SER A 209 -20.78 1.48 -11.17
N PRO A 210 -21.91 1.70 -10.45
CA PRO A 210 -22.08 2.66 -9.35
C PRO A 210 -21.35 2.24 -8.07
N ASP A 211 -21.13 3.20 -7.18
CA ASP A 211 -20.54 2.94 -5.87
C ASP A 211 -21.44 2.03 -5.02
N PRO A 212 -20.86 1.00 -4.37
CA PRO A 212 -21.62 0.14 -3.47
C PRO A 212 -21.99 0.84 -2.14
N GLY A 213 -21.33 1.93 -1.81
CA GLY A 213 -21.61 2.75 -0.62
C GLY A 213 -21.24 2.06 0.70
N PRO A 214 -21.82 2.56 1.81
CA PRO A 214 -21.43 2.14 3.16
C PRO A 214 -21.74 0.67 3.48
N SER A 215 -22.57 0.00 2.70
CA SER A 215 -22.90 -1.42 2.88
C SER A 215 -21.79 -2.36 2.45
N TRP A 216 -20.84 -1.88 1.63
CA TRP A 216 -19.71 -2.70 1.21
C TRP A 216 -18.81 -3.06 2.39
N GLN A 217 -18.42 -4.34 2.46
CA GLN A 217 -17.55 -4.86 3.51
C GLN A 217 -16.49 -5.77 2.89
N ILE A 218 -15.26 -5.67 3.39
CA ILE A 218 -14.17 -6.56 3.00
C ILE A 218 -14.54 -8.02 3.27
N GLY A 219 -14.28 -8.89 2.27
CA GLY A 219 -14.52 -10.33 2.40
C GLY A 219 -15.93 -10.80 2.12
N ARG A 220 -16.87 -9.91 1.80
CA ARG A 220 -18.17 -10.27 1.24
C ARG A 220 -18.13 -10.12 -0.27
N ALA A 221 -18.22 -11.25 -0.99
CA ALA A 221 -18.50 -11.19 -2.41
C ALA A 221 -19.91 -10.61 -2.59
N HIS A 222 -20.04 -9.53 -3.34
CA HIS A 222 -21.33 -9.12 -3.85
C HIS A 222 -21.64 -10.06 -5.03
N VAL A 223 -22.54 -10.98 -4.77
CA VAL A 223 -23.16 -11.82 -5.80
C VAL A 223 -24.24 -10.99 -6.47
#